data_866708b753ef8c250f66822edd4cb21a
#
_entry.id   866708b753ef8c250f66822edd4cb21a
#
_cell.length_a   1.000
_cell.length_b   1.000
_cell.length_c   1.000
_cell.angle_alpha   90.00
_cell.angle_beta   90.00
_cell.angle_gamma   90.00
#
_symmetry.space_group_name_H-M   'P 1'
#
loop_
_entity.id
_entity.type
_entity.pdbx_description
1 polymer ?
#
loop_
_entity_poly.entity_id
_entity_poly.type
_entity_poly.pdbx_seq_one_letter_code
_entity_poly.pdbx_strand_id
1 'polypeptide(L)'
;MRIDIQCHFFPQPVIQRLERRTDFPRAVRADCMTKLVVSPTTVWPVAPGMNDLGLKLETMDKNGVDVQVLSLNVPGPERIEGPEADELARIAHHCLAEVIQKHPDRFWGIATLGFHNMEASLRELDRAVKVLGFTISSSTR
;
A
#
# COMPACT_ATOMS: atom_id res chain seq x y z
N MET A 1 23.32 -1.50 9.24
CA MET A 1 21.99 -1.72 8.64
C MET A 1 21.29 -0.37 8.55
N ARG A 2 20.84 0.03 7.35
CA ARG A 2 20.10 1.26 7.08
C ARG A 2 18.67 0.90 6.70
N ILE A 3 17.69 1.39 7.46
CA ILE A 3 16.26 1.08 7.29
C ILE A 3 15.51 2.35 6.90
N ASP A 4 14.76 2.29 5.80
CA ASP A 4 13.81 3.31 5.39
C ASP A 4 12.41 2.88 5.88
N ILE A 5 11.88 3.61 6.87
CA ILE A 5 10.63 3.24 7.57
C ILE A 5 9.36 3.82 6.94
N GLN A 6 9.51 4.66 5.92
CA GLN A 6 8.35 5.29 5.26
C GLN A 6 8.42 5.13 3.75
N CYS A 7 8.19 3.90 3.31
CA CYS A 7 8.25 3.58 1.91
C CYS A 7 6.90 3.11 1.37
N HIS A 8 6.39 3.85 0.38
CA HIS A 8 5.08 3.57 -0.19
C HIS A 8 5.19 2.62 -1.38
N PHE A 9 4.24 1.68 -1.44
CA PHE A 9 4.11 0.76 -2.54
C PHE A 9 2.65 0.55 -2.90
N PHE A 10 2.30 0.82 -4.17
CA PHE A 10 0.97 0.61 -4.75
C PHE A 10 1.02 -0.58 -5.70
N PRO A 11 0.71 -1.79 -5.23
CA PRO A 11 0.63 -2.97 -6.10
C PRO A 11 -0.39 -2.77 -7.22
N GLN A 12 -0.12 -3.36 -8.38
CA GLN A 12 -1.02 -3.22 -9.53
C GLN A 12 -2.47 -3.63 -9.24
N PRO A 13 -2.77 -4.70 -8.47
CA PRO A 13 -4.15 -5.03 -8.10
C PRO A 13 -4.88 -3.93 -7.29
N VAL A 14 -4.15 -3.21 -6.43
CA VAL A 14 -4.69 -2.05 -5.68
C VAL A 14 -5.03 -0.92 -6.65
N ILE A 15 -4.12 -0.59 -7.57
CA ILE A 15 -4.37 0.43 -8.61
C ILE A 15 -5.60 0.06 -9.43
N GLN A 16 -5.69 -1.17 -9.92
CA GLN A 16 -6.85 -1.65 -10.69
C GLN A 16 -8.16 -1.59 -9.91
N ARG A 17 -8.11 -1.84 -8.60
CA ARG A 17 -9.31 -1.72 -7.74
C ARG A 17 -9.73 -0.26 -7.64
N LEU A 18 -8.80 0.67 -7.48
CA LEU A 18 -9.06 2.11 -7.46
C LEU A 18 -9.50 2.66 -8.83
N GLU A 19 -9.03 2.10 -9.94
CA GLU A 19 -9.46 2.48 -11.30
C GLU A 19 -10.94 2.19 -11.58
N ARG A 20 -11.52 1.20 -10.90
CA ARG A 20 -12.95 0.83 -11.03
C ARG A 20 -13.89 1.74 -10.24
N ARG A 21 -13.35 2.60 -9.38
CA ARG A 21 -14.16 3.49 -8.56
C ARG A 21 -14.62 4.72 -9.34
N THR A 22 -15.85 5.13 -9.09
CA THR A 22 -16.41 6.42 -9.54
C THR A 22 -16.21 7.52 -8.51
N ASP A 23 -16.21 7.14 -7.22
CA ASP A 23 -16.06 8.04 -6.09
C ASP A 23 -14.60 8.19 -5.67
N PHE A 24 -14.30 9.21 -4.90
CA PHE A 24 -12.97 9.44 -4.34
C PHE A 24 -12.71 8.54 -3.12
N PRO A 25 -11.46 8.10 -2.92
CA PRO A 25 -10.34 8.18 -3.86
C PRO A 25 -10.50 7.20 -5.03
N ARG A 26 -9.94 7.54 -6.18
CA ARG A 26 -9.89 6.67 -7.35
C ARG A 26 -8.57 6.81 -8.10
N ALA A 27 -8.21 5.83 -8.91
CA ALA A 27 -7.07 5.94 -9.81
C ALA A 27 -7.52 6.25 -11.24
N VAL A 28 -6.70 6.99 -11.97
CA VAL A 28 -6.88 7.26 -13.39
C VAL A 28 -5.55 7.15 -14.12
N ARG A 29 -5.57 6.71 -15.35
CA ARG A 29 -4.40 6.76 -16.23
C ARG A 29 -4.47 7.99 -17.12
N ALA A 30 -3.46 8.84 -17.02
CA ALA A 30 -3.34 10.03 -17.84
C ALA A 30 -1.86 10.32 -18.11
N ASP A 31 -1.53 10.73 -19.34
CA ASP A 31 -0.17 11.09 -19.75
C ASP A 31 0.86 9.98 -19.47
N CYS A 32 0.52 8.73 -19.76
CA CYS A 32 1.34 7.54 -19.49
C CYS A 32 1.66 7.31 -18.01
N MET A 33 0.95 7.96 -17.08
CA MET A 33 1.14 7.83 -15.64
C MET A 33 -0.16 7.44 -14.95
N THR A 34 -0.02 6.70 -13.85
CA THR A 34 -1.14 6.52 -12.91
C THR A 34 -1.21 7.72 -11.98
N LYS A 35 -2.39 8.27 -11.82
CA LYS A 35 -2.68 9.38 -10.90
C LYS A 35 -3.75 8.94 -9.92
N LEU A 36 -3.57 9.25 -8.64
CA LEU A 36 -4.55 9.05 -7.58
C LEU A 36 -5.35 10.34 -7.42
N VAL A 37 -6.63 10.30 -7.74
CA VAL A 37 -7.55 11.42 -7.54
C VAL A 37 -8.17 11.26 -6.17
N VAL A 38 -7.68 12.05 -5.22
CA VAL A 38 -8.05 11.97 -3.80
C VAL A 38 -9.32 12.76 -3.50
N SER A 39 -9.49 13.88 -4.20
CA SER A 39 -10.65 14.78 -4.13
C SER A 39 -10.81 15.53 -5.45
N PRO A 40 -11.87 16.33 -5.66
CA PRO A 40 -12.03 17.14 -6.86
C PRO A 40 -10.85 18.08 -7.15
N THR A 41 -10.10 18.46 -6.12
CA THR A 41 -8.99 19.44 -6.22
C THR A 41 -7.61 18.82 -5.93
N THR A 42 -7.55 17.54 -5.56
CA THR A 42 -6.30 16.91 -5.13
C THR A 42 -5.98 15.68 -5.96
N VAL A 43 -4.88 15.76 -6.71
CA VAL A 43 -4.40 14.67 -7.57
C VAL A 43 -2.91 14.44 -7.27
N TRP A 44 -2.54 13.17 -7.03
CA TRP A 44 -1.16 12.78 -6.78
C TRP A 44 -0.69 11.78 -7.85
N PRO A 45 0.50 11.98 -8.42
CA PRO A 45 1.09 11.00 -9.31
C PRO A 45 1.57 9.77 -8.51
N VAL A 46 1.40 8.59 -9.08
CA VAL A 46 2.09 7.39 -8.61
C VAL A 46 3.46 7.37 -9.28
N ALA A 47 4.50 7.68 -8.51
CA ALA A 47 5.86 7.65 -9.03
C ALA A 47 6.27 6.21 -9.42
N PRO A 48 7.13 6.02 -10.43
CA PRO A 48 7.52 4.67 -10.88
C PRO A 48 8.01 3.75 -9.77
N GLY A 49 8.83 4.23 -8.83
CA GLY A 49 9.28 3.45 -7.68
C GLY A 49 8.19 3.08 -6.65
N MET A 50 6.96 3.60 -6.80
CA MET A 50 5.83 3.23 -5.95
C MET A 50 5.08 1.99 -6.45
N ASN A 51 5.29 1.55 -7.69
CA ASN A 51 4.59 0.39 -8.28
C ASN A 51 5.52 -0.55 -9.07
N ASP A 52 6.79 -0.23 -9.17
CA ASP A 52 7.82 -1.06 -9.79
C ASP A 52 8.79 -1.57 -8.73
N LEU A 53 8.74 -2.86 -8.46
CA LEU A 53 9.59 -3.51 -7.46
C LEU A 53 11.06 -3.56 -7.89
N GLY A 54 11.31 -3.77 -9.18
CA GLY A 54 12.68 -3.80 -9.74
C GLY A 54 13.37 -2.46 -9.56
N LEU A 55 12.71 -1.38 -9.95
CA LEU A 55 13.21 -0.01 -9.77
C LEU A 55 13.40 0.34 -8.29
N LYS A 56 12.52 -0.17 -7.42
CA LYS A 56 12.64 0.02 -5.98
C LYS A 56 13.90 -0.64 -5.42
N LEU A 57 14.16 -1.89 -5.76
CA LEU A 57 15.36 -2.63 -5.35
C LEU A 57 16.64 -1.95 -5.87
N GLU A 58 16.67 -1.56 -7.15
CA GLU A 58 17.79 -0.82 -7.73
C GLU A 58 18.06 0.50 -6.98
N THR A 59 17.00 1.24 -6.65
CA THR A 59 17.11 2.49 -5.90
C THR A 59 17.64 2.26 -4.48
N MET A 60 17.20 1.19 -3.81
CA MET A 60 17.74 0.79 -2.50
C MET A 60 19.24 0.51 -2.58
N ASP A 61 19.67 -0.29 -3.56
CA ASP A 61 21.08 -0.65 -3.74
C ASP A 61 21.95 0.58 -4.01
N LYS A 62 21.48 1.45 -4.91
CA LYS A 62 22.17 2.71 -5.25
C LYS A 62 22.34 3.64 -4.05
N ASN A 63 21.38 3.66 -3.13
CA ASN A 63 21.41 4.53 -1.95
C ASN A 63 21.91 3.82 -0.68
N GLY A 64 22.30 2.56 -0.75
CA GLY A 64 22.78 1.77 0.37
C GLY A 64 21.71 1.58 1.44
N VAL A 65 20.45 1.40 1.04
CA VAL A 65 19.33 1.06 1.93
C VAL A 65 19.21 -0.45 2.01
N ASP A 66 19.38 -1.00 3.20
CA ASP A 66 19.33 -2.45 3.40
C ASP A 66 17.86 -2.94 3.40
N VAL A 67 16.99 -2.26 4.15
CA VAL A 67 15.59 -2.65 4.32
C VAL A 67 14.66 -1.46 4.08
N GLN A 68 13.55 -1.69 3.39
CA GLN A 68 12.42 -0.76 3.32
C GLN A 68 11.18 -1.34 4.00
N VAL A 69 10.50 -0.51 4.78
CA VAL A 69 9.21 -0.85 5.40
C VAL A 69 8.08 -0.37 4.48
N LEU A 70 7.44 -1.31 3.80
CA LEU A 70 6.42 -1.03 2.80
C LEU A 70 5.05 -0.80 3.45
N SER A 71 4.37 0.23 2.99
CA SER A 71 2.97 0.51 3.32
C SER A 71 2.20 0.97 2.09
N LEU A 72 0.88 0.81 2.11
CA LEU A 72 0.03 1.54 1.19
C LEU A 72 -0.05 2.98 1.67
N ASN A 73 0.20 3.95 0.79
CA ASN A 73 0.09 5.36 1.15
C ASN A 73 -1.37 5.84 1.12
N VAL A 74 -1.62 6.99 1.71
CA VAL A 74 -2.85 7.77 1.48
C VAL A 74 -2.90 8.19 -0.01
N PRO A 75 -4.04 8.01 -0.69
CA PRO A 75 -5.29 7.46 -0.19
C PRO A 75 -5.30 5.93 -0.17
N GLY A 76 -5.58 5.36 0.96
CA GLY A 76 -5.74 3.93 1.18
C GLY A 76 -7.13 3.58 1.68
N PRO A 77 -7.29 2.40 2.28
CA PRO A 77 -8.57 1.92 2.83
C PRO A 77 -9.21 2.88 3.84
N GLU A 78 -8.40 3.66 4.57
CA GLU A 78 -8.85 4.64 5.56
C GLU A 78 -9.70 5.79 4.98
N ARG A 79 -9.65 5.98 3.65
CA ARG A 79 -10.39 7.00 2.91
C ARG A 79 -11.60 6.45 2.17
N ILE A 80 -11.89 5.18 2.32
CA ILE A 80 -12.99 4.49 1.63
C ILE A 80 -14.05 4.13 2.68
N GLU A 81 -15.29 4.43 2.36
CA GLU A 81 -16.43 4.04 3.21
C GLU A 81 -16.96 2.65 2.80
N GLY A 82 -17.49 1.94 3.78
CA GLY A 82 -18.15 0.67 3.58
C GLY A 82 -17.22 -0.53 3.39
N PRO A 83 -17.76 -1.70 3.01
CA PRO A 83 -17.02 -2.96 2.91
C PRO A 83 -15.88 -2.96 1.89
N GLU A 84 -15.90 -2.02 0.96
CA GLU A 84 -14.86 -1.85 -0.05
C GLU A 84 -13.50 -1.48 0.57
N ALA A 85 -13.50 -0.80 1.71
CA ALA A 85 -12.30 -0.49 2.47
C ALA A 85 -11.58 -1.76 2.95
N ASP A 86 -12.34 -2.73 3.50
CA ASP A 86 -11.78 -4.00 3.96
C ASP A 86 -11.26 -4.83 2.79
N GLU A 87 -11.98 -4.84 1.66
CA GLU A 87 -11.53 -5.51 0.45
C GLU A 87 -10.20 -4.95 -0.04
N LEU A 88 -10.07 -3.61 -0.11
CA LEU A 88 -8.84 -2.95 -0.55
C LEU A 88 -7.67 -3.24 0.41
N ALA A 89 -7.90 -3.22 1.73
CA ALA A 89 -6.90 -3.59 2.73
C ALA A 89 -6.40 -5.02 2.52
N ARG A 90 -7.30 -5.98 2.31
CA ARG A 90 -6.95 -7.38 2.07
C ARG A 90 -6.14 -7.58 0.79
N ILE A 91 -6.51 -6.90 -0.30
CA ILE A 91 -5.76 -6.92 -1.56
C ILE A 91 -4.34 -6.37 -1.34
N ALA A 92 -4.23 -5.22 -0.68
CA ALA A 92 -2.95 -4.59 -0.40
C ALA A 92 -2.06 -5.50 0.45
N HIS A 93 -2.57 -6.05 1.54
CA HIS A 93 -1.81 -6.94 2.42
C HIS A 93 -1.36 -8.22 1.71
N HIS A 94 -2.21 -8.81 0.88
CA HIS A 94 -1.83 -9.98 0.11
C HIS A 94 -0.64 -9.68 -0.83
N CYS A 95 -0.75 -8.61 -1.61
CA CYS A 95 0.32 -8.20 -2.53
C CYS A 95 1.62 -7.83 -1.79
N LEU A 96 1.54 -7.12 -0.67
CA LEU A 96 2.73 -6.79 0.14
C LEU A 96 3.36 -8.06 0.73
N ALA A 97 2.57 -9.01 1.20
CA ALA A 97 3.07 -10.28 1.72
C ALA A 97 3.82 -11.08 0.65
N GLU A 98 3.32 -11.11 -0.59
CA GLU A 98 4.02 -11.75 -1.71
C GLU A 98 5.39 -11.10 -1.99
N VAL A 99 5.46 -9.77 -1.92
CA VAL A 99 6.74 -9.03 -2.09
C VAL A 99 7.71 -9.36 -0.97
N ILE A 100 7.24 -9.36 0.28
CA ILE A 100 8.05 -9.67 1.47
C ILE A 100 8.56 -11.11 1.41
N GLN A 101 7.72 -12.07 1.05
CA GLN A 101 8.11 -13.47 0.92
C GLN A 101 9.18 -13.69 -0.16
N LYS A 102 9.14 -12.93 -1.25
CA LYS A 102 10.15 -12.99 -2.32
C LYS A 102 11.48 -12.34 -1.92
N HIS A 103 11.44 -11.35 -1.04
CA HIS A 103 12.60 -10.55 -0.64
C HIS A 103 12.60 -10.28 0.89
N PRO A 104 12.65 -11.33 1.74
CA PRO A 104 12.45 -11.20 3.18
C PRO A 104 13.53 -10.37 3.88
N ASP A 105 14.74 -10.31 3.30
CA ASP A 105 15.86 -9.52 3.82
C ASP A 105 15.83 -8.05 3.38
N ARG A 106 14.90 -7.69 2.47
CA ARG A 106 14.83 -6.36 1.87
C ARG A 106 13.56 -5.59 2.22
N PHE A 107 12.48 -6.28 2.53
CA PHE A 107 11.19 -5.64 2.78
C PHE A 107 10.51 -6.15 4.04
N TRP A 108 9.99 -5.21 4.81
CA TRP A 108 9.03 -5.44 5.88
C TRP A 108 7.70 -4.77 5.52
N GLY A 109 6.61 -5.14 6.19
CA GLY A 109 5.28 -4.62 5.87
C GLY A 109 4.60 -3.94 7.05
N ILE A 110 3.87 -2.87 6.74
CA ILE A 110 2.94 -2.22 7.66
C ILE A 110 1.52 -2.49 7.19
N ALA A 111 0.66 -2.94 8.10
CA ALA A 111 -0.75 -3.12 7.82
C ALA A 111 -1.48 -1.77 7.73
N THR A 112 -2.29 -1.61 6.69
CA THR A 112 -3.17 -0.45 6.47
C THR A 112 -4.63 -0.89 6.59
N LEU A 113 -5.43 -0.21 7.39
CA LEU A 113 -6.78 -0.63 7.73
C LEU A 113 -7.83 0.37 7.26
N GLY A 114 -9.02 -0.13 6.91
CA GLY A 114 -10.23 0.67 6.84
C GLY A 114 -10.85 0.82 8.23
N PHE A 115 -11.55 1.92 8.50
CA PHE A 115 -12.10 2.19 9.83
C PHE A 115 -13.63 2.22 9.87
N HIS A 116 -14.30 1.83 8.79
CA HIS A 116 -15.76 1.81 8.75
C HIS A 116 -16.36 0.67 9.61
N ASN A 117 -15.63 -0.43 9.78
CA ASN A 117 -16.00 -1.55 10.63
C ASN A 117 -14.80 -2.00 11.48
N MET A 118 -14.80 -1.59 12.74
CA MET A 118 -13.68 -1.85 13.66
C MET A 118 -13.41 -3.34 13.85
N GLU A 119 -14.45 -4.15 13.95
CA GLU A 119 -14.28 -5.60 14.14
C GLU A 119 -13.64 -6.27 12.92
N ALA A 120 -14.04 -5.89 11.69
CA ALA A 120 -13.43 -6.37 10.47
C ALA A 120 -11.96 -5.91 10.35
N SER A 121 -11.68 -4.65 10.72
CA SER A 121 -10.32 -4.09 10.73
C SER A 121 -9.40 -4.83 11.72
N LEU A 122 -9.88 -5.13 12.92
CA LEU A 122 -9.10 -5.88 13.92
C LEU A 122 -8.83 -7.32 13.47
N ARG A 123 -9.81 -7.99 12.84
CA ARG A 123 -9.59 -9.33 12.26
C ARG A 123 -8.54 -9.29 11.15
N GLU A 124 -8.58 -8.27 10.30
CA GLU A 124 -7.60 -8.12 9.22
C GLU A 124 -6.21 -7.78 9.76
N LEU A 125 -6.11 -6.96 10.80
CA LEU A 125 -4.85 -6.69 11.50
C LEU A 125 -4.25 -7.98 12.08
N ASP A 126 -5.07 -8.76 12.77
CA ASP A 126 -4.65 -10.05 13.34
C ASP A 126 -4.13 -11.01 12.26
N ARG A 127 -4.82 -11.06 11.12
CA ARG A 127 -4.39 -11.84 9.95
C ARG A 127 -3.06 -11.31 9.38
N ALA A 128 -2.93 -9.99 9.20
CA ALA A 128 -1.73 -9.39 8.66
C ALA A 128 -0.50 -9.68 9.53
N VAL A 129 -0.64 -9.60 10.85
CA VAL A 129 0.46 -9.83 11.78
C VAL A 129 0.76 -11.33 11.94
N LYS A 130 -0.26 -12.16 12.24
CA LYS A 130 -0.05 -13.57 12.61
C LYS A 130 0.13 -14.50 11.42
N VAL A 131 -0.51 -14.19 10.28
CA VAL A 131 -0.52 -15.06 9.11
C VAL A 131 0.43 -14.55 8.03
N LEU A 132 0.46 -13.23 7.79
CA LEU A 132 1.29 -12.64 6.74
C LEU A 132 2.66 -12.16 7.25
N GLY A 133 2.89 -12.15 8.57
CA GLY A 133 4.18 -11.80 9.17
C GLY A 133 4.50 -10.30 9.14
N PHE A 134 3.50 -9.42 9.08
CA PHE A 134 3.71 -7.98 9.17
C PHE A 134 4.15 -7.58 10.57
N THR A 135 5.11 -6.68 10.65
CA THR A 135 5.77 -6.34 11.92
C THR A 135 5.16 -5.13 12.62
N ILE A 136 4.50 -4.23 11.88
CA ILE A 136 4.00 -2.94 12.38
C ILE A 136 2.65 -2.64 11.72
N SER A 137 1.74 -2.04 12.48
CA SER A 137 0.49 -1.47 11.95
C SER A 137 0.57 0.05 11.95
N SER A 138 0.19 0.70 10.85
CA SER A 138 0.03 2.14 10.80
C SER A 138 -1.45 2.49 10.99
N SER A 139 -1.75 3.33 11.96
CA SER A 139 -3.02 4.07 12.01
C SER A 139 -2.70 5.54 11.75
N THR A 140 -3.16 6.08 10.65
CA THR A 140 -3.17 7.54 10.44
C THR A 140 -4.34 8.12 11.23
N ARG A 141 -4.02 9.02 12.15
CA ARG A 141 -5.03 9.87 12.81
C ARG A 141 -5.43 11.00 11.89
#